data_3bde0f378aa40dd4638368ca565a0645
#
_entry.id   3bde0f378aa40dd4638368ca565a0645
#
_cell.length_a   1.000
_cell.length_b   1.000
_cell.length_c   1.000
_cell.angle_alpha   90.00
_cell.angle_beta   90.00
_cell.angle_gamma   90.00
#
_symmetry.space_group_name_H-M   'P 1'
#
loop_
_entity.id
_entity.type
_entity.pdbx_description
1 polymer ?
#
loop_
_entity_poly.entity_id
_entity_poly.type
_entity_poly.pdbx_seq_one_letter_code
_entity_poly.pdbx_strand_id
1 'polypeptide(L)'
;MTGSNETNIHKMKYVRIQGRETAYRTGMPIGVFAAVHRLQEAGILTNEEKELYREIDQVWFEENLPNPPFYSDDKPGKPITWFKTDTAGFMLEKLQPLIDNLEKYSKPYDIVYTNFPGRIVYEDEWQVAVYGDNSPGRISPLSAEHLPMYSEVIRHSFATVANELNLTRENCPYHPSFTTNEELASRLKDGYYPFGYFADGKLIGFVSLTDTGDDSFEMNNVSVLPDFRRHGYGQALLDFCKEKAKELSGRKIAIEVVEESISVVDWYATNGFVHIGTKRYENLPITLGYMEINL
;
A
#
# COMPACT_ATOMS: atom_id res chain seq x y z
N MET A 1 20.48 -20.42 -6.48
CA MET A 1 20.31 -18.98 -6.26
C MET A 1 19.07 -18.76 -5.38
N THR A 2 19.17 -19.12 -4.09
CA THR A 2 18.03 -19.12 -3.13
C THR A 2 18.36 -18.37 -1.82
N GLY A 3 19.36 -17.48 -1.84
CA GLY A 3 19.88 -16.86 -0.60
C GLY A 3 19.48 -15.39 -0.34
N SER A 4 18.72 -14.72 -1.23
CA SER A 4 18.44 -13.29 -1.09
C SER A 4 17.05 -12.95 -0.53
N ASN A 5 16.11 -13.90 -0.50
CA ASN A 5 14.76 -13.66 0.03
C ASN A 5 14.65 -13.86 1.55
N GLU A 6 15.41 -14.75 2.15
CA GLU A 6 15.35 -15.03 3.59
C GLU A 6 15.86 -13.87 4.46
N THR A 7 16.86 -13.12 3.98
CA THR A 7 17.49 -12.03 4.75
C THR A 7 16.59 -10.78 4.89
N ASN A 8 15.58 -10.61 4.05
CA ASN A 8 14.69 -9.44 4.11
C ASN A 8 13.42 -9.68 4.98
N ILE A 9 13.03 -10.93 5.17
CA ILE A 9 11.84 -11.31 5.96
C ILE A 9 12.06 -11.00 7.45
N HIS A 10 13.26 -11.18 7.98
CA HIS A 10 13.62 -10.87 9.38
C HIS A 10 13.60 -9.37 9.74
N LYS A 11 13.39 -8.47 8.78
CA LYS A 11 13.29 -7.01 9.02
C LYS A 11 11.84 -6.48 9.06
N MET A 12 10.85 -7.29 8.70
CA MET A 12 9.46 -6.86 8.70
C MET A 12 8.88 -6.90 10.13
N LYS A 13 8.15 -5.85 10.52
CA LYS A 13 7.65 -5.65 11.88
C LYS A 13 6.45 -6.54 12.23
N TYR A 14 5.67 -6.93 11.24
CA TYR A 14 4.41 -7.63 11.44
C TYR A 14 4.29 -8.85 10.55
N VAL A 15 3.65 -9.90 11.08
CA VAL A 15 3.35 -11.13 10.36
C VAL A 15 1.91 -11.54 10.58
N ARG A 16 1.30 -12.12 9.57
CA ARG A 16 -0.05 -12.68 9.62
C ARG A 16 -0.10 -13.99 8.85
N ILE A 17 -0.73 -14.99 9.45
CA ILE A 17 -1.06 -16.25 8.80
C ILE A 17 -2.51 -16.15 8.34
N GLN A 18 -2.75 -16.29 7.04
CA GLN A 18 -4.07 -16.09 6.45
C GLN A 18 -4.40 -17.14 5.38
N GLY A 19 -5.65 -17.60 5.37
CA GLY A 19 -6.19 -18.40 4.28
C GLY A 19 -6.41 -17.53 3.03
N ARG A 20 -6.42 -18.16 1.86
CA ARG A 20 -6.69 -17.46 0.59
C ARG A 20 -8.17 -17.20 0.33
N GLU A 21 -9.05 -17.76 1.12
CA GLU A 21 -10.47 -17.43 1.11
C GLU A 21 -10.71 -16.06 1.74
N THR A 22 -11.71 -15.34 1.25
CA THR A 22 -12.08 -14.03 1.79
C THR A 22 -13.27 -14.11 2.74
N ALA A 23 -13.26 -13.24 3.74
CA ALA A 23 -14.40 -13.09 4.64
C ALA A 23 -15.50 -12.31 3.92
N TYR A 24 -16.73 -12.83 3.93
CA TYR A 24 -17.89 -12.23 3.25
C TYR A 24 -18.15 -10.75 3.65
N ARG A 25 -17.99 -10.45 4.95
CA ARG A 25 -18.25 -9.10 5.47
C ARG A 25 -17.15 -8.08 5.21
N THR A 26 -15.91 -8.53 5.08
CA THR A 26 -14.74 -7.63 4.98
C THR A 26 -14.06 -7.69 3.62
N GLY A 27 -14.32 -8.74 2.80
CA GLY A 27 -13.60 -8.99 1.55
C GLY A 27 -12.11 -9.29 1.74
N MET A 28 -11.62 -9.29 2.99
CA MET A 28 -10.23 -9.54 3.33
C MET A 28 -9.95 -11.04 3.46
N PRO A 29 -8.72 -11.50 3.19
CA PRO A 29 -8.32 -12.86 3.50
C PRO A 29 -8.60 -13.20 4.97
N ILE A 30 -9.21 -14.36 5.21
CA ILE A 30 -9.51 -14.82 6.57
C ILE A 30 -8.23 -15.15 7.34
N GLY A 31 -8.19 -14.89 8.65
CA GLY A 31 -7.07 -15.31 9.50
C GLY A 31 -7.05 -16.84 9.70
N VAL A 32 -5.93 -17.36 10.22
CA VAL A 32 -5.72 -18.80 10.47
C VAL A 32 -6.85 -19.43 11.30
N PHE A 33 -7.32 -18.77 12.35
CA PHE A 33 -8.43 -19.24 13.17
C PHE A 33 -9.72 -19.44 12.36
N ALA A 34 -10.11 -18.42 11.59
CA ALA A 34 -11.31 -18.51 10.75
C ALA A 34 -11.15 -19.56 9.64
N ALA A 35 -9.94 -19.76 9.09
CA ALA A 35 -9.67 -20.79 8.10
C ALA A 35 -9.88 -22.21 8.68
N VAL A 36 -9.37 -22.46 9.89
CA VAL A 36 -9.56 -23.75 10.57
C VAL A 36 -11.00 -23.91 11.06
N HIS A 37 -11.65 -22.83 11.53
CA HIS A 37 -13.07 -22.87 11.91
C HIS A 37 -13.96 -23.33 10.73
N ARG A 38 -13.70 -22.88 9.51
CA ARG A 38 -14.43 -23.36 8.31
C ARG A 38 -14.24 -24.86 8.05
N LEU A 39 -13.06 -25.42 8.36
CA LEU A 39 -12.86 -26.88 8.31
C LEU A 39 -13.73 -27.60 9.35
N GLN A 40 -13.87 -27.03 10.52
CA GLN A 40 -14.74 -27.57 11.58
C GLN A 40 -16.20 -27.51 11.16
N GLU A 41 -16.70 -26.36 10.66
CA GLU A 41 -18.09 -26.22 10.18
C GLU A 41 -18.41 -27.17 9.02
N ALA A 42 -17.44 -27.42 8.14
CA ALA A 42 -17.57 -28.38 7.06
C ALA A 42 -17.52 -29.86 7.51
N GLY A 43 -17.32 -30.12 8.82
CA GLY A 43 -17.23 -31.49 9.35
C GLY A 43 -15.98 -32.26 8.95
N ILE A 44 -14.92 -31.55 8.50
CA ILE A 44 -13.69 -32.15 7.98
C ILE A 44 -12.74 -32.56 9.10
N LEU A 45 -12.67 -31.78 10.19
CA LEU A 45 -11.79 -32.07 11.33
C LEU A 45 -12.22 -33.29 12.12
N THR A 46 -11.27 -34.11 12.57
CA THR A 46 -11.49 -35.17 13.56
C THR A 46 -11.88 -34.58 14.92
N ASN A 47 -12.35 -35.40 15.84
CA ASN A 47 -12.71 -34.94 17.18
C ASN A 47 -11.49 -34.43 17.96
N GLU A 48 -10.33 -35.06 17.79
CA GLU A 48 -9.08 -34.63 18.42
C GLU A 48 -8.62 -33.26 17.87
N GLU A 49 -8.74 -33.05 16.56
CA GLU A 49 -8.40 -31.78 15.92
C GLU A 49 -9.36 -30.64 16.32
N LYS A 50 -10.65 -30.95 16.50
CA LYS A 50 -11.62 -29.96 17.01
C LYS A 50 -11.31 -29.56 18.45
N GLU A 51 -10.92 -30.52 19.28
CA GLU A 51 -10.54 -30.24 20.66
C GLU A 51 -9.25 -29.43 20.73
N LEU A 52 -8.24 -29.78 19.92
CA LEU A 52 -7.00 -29.03 19.80
C LEU A 52 -7.25 -27.59 19.32
N TYR A 53 -8.11 -27.41 18.30
CA TYR A 53 -8.50 -26.09 17.82
C TYR A 53 -9.16 -25.26 18.92
N ARG A 54 -10.12 -25.86 19.67
CA ARG A 54 -10.79 -25.20 20.79
C ARG A 54 -9.81 -24.81 21.90
N GLU A 55 -8.87 -25.67 22.21
CA GLU A 55 -7.84 -25.44 23.24
C GLU A 55 -6.90 -24.27 22.82
N ILE A 56 -6.55 -24.19 21.57
CA ILE A 56 -5.70 -23.12 21.07
C ILE A 56 -6.48 -21.80 20.97
N ASP A 57 -7.62 -21.77 20.27
CA ASP A 57 -8.38 -20.56 19.96
C ASP A 57 -9.13 -20.02 21.20
N GLN A 58 -10.00 -20.85 21.79
CA GLN A 58 -10.94 -20.41 22.81
C GLN A 58 -10.39 -20.46 24.26
N VAL A 59 -9.28 -21.16 24.49
CA VAL A 59 -8.67 -21.19 25.83
C VAL A 59 -7.38 -20.40 25.83
N TRP A 60 -6.38 -20.84 25.07
CA TRP A 60 -5.05 -20.24 25.17
C TRP A 60 -4.98 -18.81 24.63
N PHE A 61 -5.54 -18.55 23.44
CA PHE A 61 -5.51 -17.19 22.86
C PHE A 61 -6.48 -16.24 23.57
N GLU A 62 -7.65 -16.68 24.03
CA GLU A 62 -8.55 -15.85 24.85
C GLU A 62 -7.94 -15.46 26.20
N GLU A 63 -7.16 -16.35 26.83
CA GLU A 63 -6.48 -16.07 28.09
C GLU A 63 -5.22 -15.20 27.96
N ASN A 64 -4.49 -15.32 26.84
CA ASN A 64 -3.18 -14.69 26.66
C ASN A 64 -3.20 -13.48 25.72
N LEU A 65 -4.25 -13.29 24.91
CA LEU A 65 -4.44 -12.08 24.11
C LEU A 65 -5.55 -11.24 24.73
N PRO A 66 -5.30 -9.95 24.96
CA PRO A 66 -6.37 -9.05 25.35
C PRO A 66 -7.44 -9.03 24.25
N ASN A 67 -8.70 -9.11 24.64
CA ASN A 67 -9.84 -9.05 23.74
C ASN A 67 -10.29 -7.58 23.61
N PRO A 68 -9.79 -6.83 22.63
CA PRO A 68 -10.10 -5.41 22.52
C PRO A 68 -11.59 -5.19 22.28
N PRO A 69 -12.19 -4.12 22.83
CA PRO A 69 -13.64 -3.89 22.81
C PRO A 69 -14.24 -3.70 21.41
N PHE A 70 -13.43 -3.63 20.37
CA PHE A 70 -13.89 -3.51 18.98
C PHE A 70 -14.04 -4.84 18.23
N TYR A 71 -13.75 -5.98 18.85
CA TYR A 71 -14.08 -7.29 18.28
C TYR A 71 -15.55 -7.72 18.52
N SER A 72 -16.34 -6.87 19.22
CA SER A 72 -17.76 -7.13 19.43
C SER A 72 -18.56 -7.09 18.12
N ASP A 73 -19.58 -7.93 18.03
CA ASP A 73 -20.43 -8.09 16.83
C ASP A 73 -21.22 -6.82 16.44
N ASP A 74 -21.32 -5.84 17.35
CA ASP A 74 -22.12 -4.64 17.22
C ASP A 74 -21.47 -3.54 16.37
N LYS A 75 -20.21 -3.70 15.94
CA LYS A 75 -19.47 -2.67 15.20
C LYS A 75 -19.25 -3.06 13.76
N PRO A 76 -19.53 -2.15 12.80
CA PRO A 76 -19.22 -2.37 11.40
C PRO A 76 -17.70 -2.47 11.20
N GLY A 77 -17.26 -3.55 10.57
CA GLY A 77 -15.86 -3.79 10.24
C GLY A 77 -15.08 -4.41 11.40
N LYS A 78 -14.97 -5.74 11.41
CA LYS A 78 -14.08 -6.44 12.36
C LYS A 78 -12.63 -6.13 12.01
N PRO A 79 -11.83 -5.62 12.96
CA PRO A 79 -10.40 -5.45 12.73
C PRO A 79 -9.74 -6.81 12.52
N ILE A 80 -8.62 -6.81 11.83
CA ILE A 80 -7.78 -8.01 11.65
C ILE A 80 -6.52 -7.90 12.49
N THR A 81 -6.06 -9.00 13.02
CA THR A 81 -4.86 -9.07 13.87
C THR A 81 -3.62 -9.36 13.02
N TRP A 82 -2.53 -8.65 13.35
CA TRP A 82 -1.17 -8.93 12.93
C TRP A 82 -0.28 -9.11 14.15
N PHE A 83 0.58 -10.12 14.14
CA PHE A 83 1.54 -10.36 15.20
C PHE A 83 2.82 -9.55 14.96
N LYS A 84 3.46 -9.10 16.04
CA LYS A 84 4.78 -8.45 15.99
C LYS A 84 5.86 -9.53 15.85
N THR A 85 6.73 -9.39 14.86
CA THR A 85 7.75 -10.41 14.55
C THR A 85 8.85 -10.52 15.59
N ASP A 86 9.09 -9.46 16.34
CA ASP A 86 10.13 -9.37 17.38
C ASP A 86 9.70 -9.92 18.75
N THR A 87 8.42 -9.88 19.07
CA THR A 87 7.92 -10.24 20.39
C THR A 87 6.93 -11.42 20.42
N ALA A 88 6.24 -11.69 19.32
CA ALA A 88 5.17 -12.70 19.26
C ALA A 88 5.62 -14.10 18.82
N GLY A 89 6.92 -14.44 18.86
CA GLY A 89 7.43 -15.73 18.37
C GLY A 89 6.74 -16.93 19.02
N PHE A 90 6.54 -16.89 20.34
CA PHE A 90 5.86 -17.95 21.08
C PHE A 90 4.39 -18.14 20.69
N MET A 91 3.71 -17.07 20.27
CA MET A 91 2.34 -17.14 19.76
C MET A 91 2.29 -17.79 18.37
N LEU A 92 3.26 -17.48 17.51
CA LEU A 92 3.36 -18.10 16.21
C LEU A 92 3.65 -19.60 16.31
N GLU A 93 4.51 -20.01 17.25
CA GLU A 93 4.73 -21.43 17.56
C GLU A 93 3.44 -22.13 18.02
N LYS A 94 2.62 -21.45 18.84
CA LYS A 94 1.34 -22.00 19.30
C LYS A 94 0.32 -22.18 18.17
N LEU A 95 0.47 -21.44 17.06
CA LEU A 95 -0.39 -21.59 15.88
C LEU A 95 0.02 -22.74 14.95
N GLN A 96 1.19 -23.35 15.13
CA GLN A 96 1.70 -24.39 14.24
C GLN A 96 0.70 -25.55 14.04
N PRO A 97 0.02 -26.09 15.07
CA PRO A 97 -0.96 -27.16 14.86
C PRO A 97 -2.15 -26.75 13.99
N LEU A 98 -2.52 -25.47 13.97
CA LEU A 98 -3.57 -24.95 13.08
C LEU A 98 -3.08 -24.89 11.65
N ILE A 99 -1.81 -24.53 11.43
CA ILE A 99 -1.17 -24.53 10.12
C ILE A 99 -1.10 -25.97 9.59
N ASP A 100 -0.68 -26.92 10.45
CA ASP A 100 -0.59 -28.35 10.10
C ASP A 100 -1.95 -28.91 9.65
N ASN A 101 -3.05 -28.46 10.26
CA ASN A 101 -4.40 -28.80 9.83
C ASN A 101 -4.72 -28.24 8.43
N LEU A 102 -4.35 -26.97 8.14
CA LEU A 102 -4.55 -26.41 6.81
C LEU A 102 -3.76 -27.18 5.75
N GLU A 103 -2.53 -27.57 6.03
CA GLU A 103 -1.70 -28.38 5.14
C GLU A 103 -2.29 -29.78 4.92
N LYS A 104 -2.66 -30.48 6.02
CA LYS A 104 -3.25 -31.82 5.97
C LYS A 104 -4.47 -31.86 5.07
N TYR A 105 -5.31 -30.84 5.14
CA TYR A 105 -6.55 -30.77 4.35
C TYR A 105 -6.41 -29.97 3.06
N SER A 106 -5.18 -29.72 2.63
CA SER A 106 -4.85 -29.00 1.38
C SER A 106 -5.57 -27.65 1.26
N LYS A 107 -5.71 -26.95 2.37
CA LYS A 107 -6.26 -25.58 2.39
C LYS A 107 -5.15 -24.57 2.17
N PRO A 108 -5.18 -23.83 1.07
CA PRO A 108 -4.13 -22.87 0.77
C PRO A 108 -4.12 -21.72 1.80
N TYR A 109 -2.94 -21.38 2.27
CA TYR A 109 -2.70 -20.26 3.17
C TYR A 109 -1.42 -19.51 2.75
N ASP A 110 -1.26 -18.31 3.25
CA ASP A 110 -0.07 -17.49 3.06
C ASP A 110 0.43 -16.98 4.42
N ILE A 111 1.75 -16.94 4.60
CA ILE A 111 2.39 -16.21 5.69
C ILE A 111 2.84 -14.88 5.14
N VAL A 112 2.17 -13.81 5.53
CA VAL A 112 2.39 -12.47 4.99
C VAL A 112 3.15 -11.63 6.00
N TYR A 113 4.23 -11.00 5.55
CA TYR A 113 5.03 -10.08 6.34
C TYR A 113 4.88 -8.66 5.81
N THR A 114 4.81 -7.67 6.72
CA THR A 114 4.68 -6.26 6.34
C THR A 114 5.26 -5.34 7.42
N ASN A 115 5.68 -4.13 7.00
CA ASN A 115 5.92 -3.03 7.92
C ASN A 115 4.66 -2.16 8.12
N PHE A 116 3.63 -2.37 7.30
CA PHE A 116 2.44 -1.53 7.21
C PHE A 116 1.18 -2.41 7.19
N PRO A 117 0.73 -2.86 8.37
CA PRO A 117 -0.40 -3.79 8.47
C PRO A 117 -1.76 -3.14 8.18
N GLY A 118 -1.81 -1.82 8.05
CA GLY A 118 -3.01 -1.01 7.90
C GLY A 118 -3.16 0.02 9.03
N ARG A 119 -4.36 0.61 9.15
CA ARG A 119 -4.66 1.56 10.24
C ARG A 119 -4.74 0.83 11.57
N ILE A 120 -3.70 0.98 12.41
CA ILE A 120 -3.66 0.43 13.75
C ILE A 120 -4.73 1.12 14.61
N VAL A 121 -5.61 0.33 15.20
CA VAL A 121 -6.66 0.78 16.13
C VAL A 121 -6.45 0.23 17.54
N TYR A 122 -5.57 -0.75 17.69
CA TYR A 122 -5.12 -1.29 18.95
C TYR A 122 -3.69 -1.84 18.79
N GLU A 123 -2.90 -1.69 19.83
CA GLU A 123 -1.53 -2.21 19.88
C GLU A 123 -1.21 -2.63 21.31
N ASP A 124 -0.60 -3.81 21.46
CA ASP A 124 0.00 -4.29 22.70
C ASP A 124 1.44 -4.78 22.46
N GLU A 125 1.99 -5.54 23.40
CA GLU A 125 3.36 -6.06 23.29
C GLU A 125 3.54 -7.03 22.11
N TRP A 126 2.50 -7.78 21.71
CA TRP A 126 2.61 -8.91 20.77
C TRP A 126 1.87 -8.70 19.46
N GLN A 127 0.85 -7.86 19.43
CA GLN A 127 -0.02 -7.72 18.28
C GLN A 127 -0.45 -6.28 18.02
N VAL A 128 -0.93 -6.07 16.81
CA VAL A 128 -1.74 -4.92 16.44
C VAL A 128 -3.05 -5.39 15.84
N ALA A 129 -4.14 -4.70 16.18
CA ALA A 129 -5.39 -4.85 15.47
C ALA A 129 -5.55 -3.68 14.48
N VAL A 130 -5.90 -4.01 13.25
CA VAL A 130 -6.08 -3.03 12.19
C VAL A 130 -7.43 -3.20 11.55
N TYR A 131 -8.11 -2.14 11.20
CA TYR A 131 -9.21 -2.28 10.25
C TYR A 131 -8.61 -2.71 8.92
N GLY A 132 -9.01 -3.89 8.47
CA GLY A 132 -8.79 -4.29 7.10
C GLY A 132 -9.47 -3.24 6.23
N ASP A 133 -8.69 -2.52 5.46
CA ASP A 133 -9.21 -1.48 4.60
C ASP A 133 -9.94 -2.12 3.43
N ASN A 134 -11.22 -2.45 3.63
CA ASN A 134 -12.19 -2.54 2.54
C ASN A 134 -12.72 -1.15 2.16
N SER A 135 -12.11 -0.10 2.68
CA SER A 135 -12.27 1.21 2.10
C SER A 135 -11.79 1.14 0.66
N PRO A 136 -12.53 1.65 -0.30
CA PRO A 136 -12.00 1.84 -1.64
C PRO A 136 -10.72 2.67 -1.49
N GLY A 137 -9.58 2.04 -1.65
CA GLY A 137 -8.21 2.53 -1.59
C GLY A 137 -7.97 3.73 -0.68
N ARG A 138 -7.03 3.60 0.24
CA ARG A 138 -6.70 4.67 1.17
C ARG A 138 -5.47 5.43 0.71
N ILE A 139 -5.58 6.76 0.69
CA ILE A 139 -4.42 7.64 0.52
C ILE A 139 -3.87 8.01 1.91
N SER A 140 -2.58 7.81 2.11
CA SER A 140 -1.90 8.09 3.38
C SER A 140 -0.57 8.80 3.15
N PRO A 141 -0.17 9.67 4.10
CA PRO A 141 1.18 10.24 4.08
C PRO A 141 2.23 9.13 4.10
N LEU A 142 3.31 9.35 3.38
CA LEU A 142 4.49 8.49 3.38
C LEU A 142 5.64 9.17 4.11
N SER A 143 6.56 8.36 4.64
CA SER A 143 7.77 8.81 5.33
C SER A 143 9.02 8.18 4.68
N ALA A 144 10.18 8.50 5.20
CA ALA A 144 11.44 7.90 4.78
C ALA A 144 11.45 6.37 4.85
N GLU A 145 10.72 5.77 5.79
CA GLU A 145 10.62 4.31 5.94
C GLU A 145 9.94 3.64 4.75
N HIS A 146 9.02 4.36 4.09
CA HIS A 146 8.28 3.88 2.92
C HIS A 146 9.06 4.04 1.61
N LEU A 147 10.22 4.70 1.64
CA LEU A 147 10.97 5.11 0.47
C LEU A 147 11.26 3.96 -0.53
N PRO A 148 11.72 2.77 -0.11
CA PRO A 148 11.93 1.67 -1.04
C PRO A 148 10.67 1.26 -1.79
N MET A 149 9.51 1.29 -1.12
CA MET A 149 8.22 0.90 -1.69
C MET A 149 7.73 1.91 -2.73
N TYR A 150 7.69 3.20 -2.37
CA TYR A 150 7.16 4.19 -3.32
C TYR A 150 8.12 4.48 -4.47
N SER A 151 9.42 4.33 -4.28
CA SER A 151 10.37 4.42 -5.38
C SER A 151 10.15 3.33 -6.43
N GLU A 152 9.80 2.13 -6.00
CA GLU A 152 9.44 1.03 -6.89
C GLU A 152 8.14 1.33 -7.65
N VAL A 153 7.11 1.84 -6.97
CA VAL A 153 5.85 2.25 -7.59
C VAL A 153 6.09 3.33 -8.65
N ILE A 154 6.89 4.35 -8.35
CA ILE A 154 7.24 5.40 -9.31
C ILE A 154 7.93 4.79 -10.53
N ARG A 155 9.02 4.03 -10.33
CA ARG A 155 9.79 3.43 -11.44
C ARG A 155 8.92 2.56 -12.33
N HIS A 156 8.16 1.63 -11.77
CA HIS A 156 7.30 0.74 -12.55
C HIS A 156 6.19 1.48 -13.30
N SER A 157 5.61 2.50 -12.67
CA SER A 157 4.56 3.28 -13.31
C SER A 157 5.09 4.10 -14.49
N PHE A 158 6.23 4.73 -14.34
CA PHE A 158 6.82 5.56 -15.40
C PHE A 158 7.58 4.75 -16.47
N ALA A 159 7.92 3.49 -16.19
CA ALA A 159 8.57 2.61 -17.17
C ALA A 159 7.74 2.41 -18.44
N THR A 160 6.41 2.49 -18.37
CA THR A 160 5.54 2.42 -19.58
C THR A 160 5.85 3.54 -20.55
N VAL A 161 5.89 4.80 -20.08
CA VAL A 161 6.20 5.97 -20.91
C VAL A 161 7.65 5.93 -21.38
N ALA A 162 8.58 5.53 -20.50
CA ALA A 162 9.99 5.40 -20.89
C ALA A 162 10.17 4.40 -22.04
N ASN A 163 9.47 3.25 -21.99
CA ASN A 163 9.51 2.24 -23.05
C ASN A 163 8.87 2.75 -24.36
N GLU A 164 7.72 3.41 -24.28
CA GLU A 164 7.01 3.96 -25.43
C GLU A 164 7.84 5.01 -26.18
N LEU A 165 8.57 5.84 -25.45
CA LEU A 165 9.36 6.94 -25.99
C LEU A 165 10.86 6.60 -26.13
N ASN A 166 11.26 5.36 -25.90
CA ASN A 166 12.65 4.90 -25.92
C ASN A 166 13.58 5.75 -25.03
N LEU A 167 13.09 6.13 -23.83
CA LEU A 167 13.90 6.86 -22.86
C LEU A 167 14.84 5.90 -22.13
N THR A 168 16.06 6.34 -21.95
CA THR A 168 17.11 5.63 -21.23
C THR A 168 17.75 6.54 -20.19
N ARG A 169 18.53 5.96 -19.27
CA ARG A 169 19.28 6.76 -18.29
C ARG A 169 20.32 7.68 -18.96
N GLU A 170 20.78 7.35 -20.16
CA GLU A 170 21.74 8.16 -20.90
C GLU A 170 21.06 9.36 -21.59
N ASN A 171 19.89 9.17 -22.22
CA ASN A 171 19.22 10.22 -22.97
C ASN A 171 18.19 11.04 -22.17
N CYS A 172 17.71 10.51 -21.03
CA CYS A 172 16.76 11.19 -20.15
C CYS A 172 16.99 10.80 -18.68
N PRO A 173 18.14 11.15 -18.07
CA PRO A 173 18.57 10.64 -16.76
C PRO A 173 17.62 10.99 -15.61
N TYR A 174 16.88 12.08 -15.72
CA TYR A 174 15.97 12.56 -14.66
C TYR A 174 14.53 12.06 -14.82
N HIS A 175 14.26 11.22 -15.83
CA HIS A 175 12.92 10.64 -15.97
C HIS A 175 12.58 9.75 -14.75
N PRO A 176 11.35 9.83 -14.20
CA PRO A 176 10.98 9.14 -12.96
C PRO A 176 11.18 7.63 -12.96
N SER A 177 11.18 6.98 -14.15
CA SER A 177 11.50 5.54 -14.25
C SER A 177 12.92 5.19 -13.83
N PHE A 178 13.83 6.16 -13.75
CA PHE A 178 15.24 5.98 -13.37
C PHE A 178 15.57 6.54 -11.99
N THR A 179 14.59 7.09 -11.30
CA THR A 179 14.75 7.66 -9.95
C THR A 179 15.37 6.64 -8.97
N THR A 180 16.33 7.11 -8.18
CA THR A 180 16.96 6.34 -7.11
C THR A 180 16.36 6.64 -5.73
N ASN A 181 16.64 5.76 -4.77
CA ASN A 181 16.21 5.99 -3.39
C ASN A 181 16.89 7.22 -2.78
N GLU A 182 18.17 7.46 -3.13
CA GLU A 182 18.96 8.59 -2.66
C GLU A 182 18.39 9.91 -3.19
N GLU A 183 18.00 9.96 -4.46
CA GLU A 183 17.36 11.14 -5.05
C GLU A 183 16.02 11.45 -4.37
N LEU A 184 15.18 10.43 -4.12
CA LEU A 184 13.92 10.62 -3.41
C LEU A 184 14.13 10.98 -1.94
N ALA A 185 15.10 10.38 -1.27
CA ALA A 185 15.47 10.73 0.11
C ALA A 185 15.89 12.20 0.23
N SER A 186 16.61 12.71 -0.77
CA SER A 186 17.05 14.11 -0.79
C SER A 186 15.90 15.11 -0.90
N ARG A 187 14.73 14.67 -1.39
CA ARG A 187 13.50 15.47 -1.51
C ARG A 187 12.66 15.49 -0.23
N LEU A 188 12.90 14.55 0.71
CA LEU A 188 12.18 14.47 1.99
C LEU A 188 12.65 15.59 2.94
N LYS A 189 12.42 16.84 2.54
CA LYS A 189 12.74 18.06 3.29
C LYS A 189 11.45 18.84 3.50
N ASP A 190 11.58 19.95 4.23
CA ASP A 190 10.48 20.87 4.48
C ASP A 190 9.77 21.25 3.17
N GLY A 191 8.44 21.21 3.20
CA GLY A 191 7.60 21.53 2.05
C GLY A 191 7.38 20.38 1.04
N TYR A 192 7.91 19.17 1.29
CA TYR A 192 7.65 18.00 0.46
C TYR A 192 6.72 17.01 1.16
N TYR A 193 5.59 16.73 0.55
CA TYR A 193 4.50 15.91 1.10
C TYR A 193 4.22 14.70 0.20
N PRO A 194 4.87 13.54 0.45
CA PRO A 194 4.61 12.33 -0.30
C PRO A 194 3.38 11.57 0.24
N PHE A 195 2.54 11.08 -0.67
CA PHE A 195 1.35 10.29 -0.36
C PHE A 195 1.31 9.01 -1.19
N GLY A 196 0.80 7.95 -0.58
CA GLY A 196 0.63 6.66 -1.21
C GLY A 196 -0.83 6.23 -1.23
N TYR A 197 -1.27 5.68 -2.36
CA TYR A 197 -2.55 4.99 -2.48
C TYR A 197 -2.36 3.51 -2.15
N PHE A 198 -3.01 3.05 -1.11
CA PHE A 198 -2.98 1.65 -0.68
C PHE A 198 -4.29 0.97 -1.05
N ALA A 199 -4.22 -0.17 -1.73
CA ALA A 199 -5.33 -1.08 -1.96
C ALA A 199 -4.93 -2.47 -1.47
N ASP A 200 -5.77 -3.11 -0.67
CA ASP A 200 -5.52 -4.42 -0.05
C ASP A 200 -4.16 -4.51 0.66
N GLY A 201 -3.80 -3.43 1.37
CA GLY A 201 -2.52 -3.33 2.09
C GLY A 201 -1.28 -3.14 1.19
N LYS A 202 -1.44 -3.14 -0.12
CA LYS A 202 -0.37 -2.92 -1.09
C LYS A 202 -0.34 -1.46 -1.53
N LEU A 203 0.84 -0.86 -1.55
CA LEU A 203 1.05 0.44 -2.19
C LEU A 203 0.96 0.27 -3.71
N ILE A 204 -0.07 0.86 -4.33
CA ILE A 204 -0.36 0.73 -5.76
C ILE A 204 -0.26 2.05 -6.52
N GLY A 205 -0.21 3.16 -5.80
CA GLY A 205 -0.11 4.50 -6.39
C GLY A 205 0.69 5.43 -5.49
N PHE A 206 1.22 6.48 -6.10
CA PHE A 206 2.03 7.49 -5.43
C PHE A 206 1.74 8.87 -6.04
N VAL A 207 1.85 9.89 -5.20
CA VAL A 207 1.88 11.30 -5.60
C VAL A 207 2.63 12.09 -4.54
N SER A 208 3.22 13.21 -4.92
CA SER A 208 3.75 14.18 -3.96
C SER A 208 3.31 15.60 -4.29
N LEU A 209 3.16 16.40 -3.24
CA LEU A 209 3.04 17.86 -3.33
C LEU A 209 4.33 18.50 -2.81
N THR A 210 4.81 19.51 -3.50
CA THR A 210 5.93 20.36 -3.08
C THR A 210 5.41 21.78 -2.94
N ASP A 211 5.58 22.37 -1.77
CA ASP A 211 5.32 23.81 -1.57
C ASP A 211 6.36 24.63 -2.35
N THR A 212 5.90 25.44 -3.28
CA THR A 212 6.75 26.32 -4.12
C THR A 212 6.70 27.77 -3.68
N GLY A 213 5.99 28.08 -2.59
CA GLY A 213 5.74 29.42 -2.11
C GLY A 213 4.57 30.10 -2.84
N ASP A 214 4.21 31.32 -2.39
CA ASP A 214 3.14 32.14 -2.98
C ASP A 214 1.79 31.39 -3.11
N ASP A 215 1.41 30.65 -2.09
CA ASP A 215 0.20 29.81 -2.05
C ASP A 215 0.13 28.81 -3.22
N SER A 216 1.26 28.36 -3.75
CA SER A 216 1.38 27.48 -4.91
C SER A 216 2.05 26.15 -4.55
N PHE A 217 1.56 25.07 -5.15
CA PHE A 217 2.12 23.74 -5.02
C PHE A 217 2.49 23.16 -6.36
N GLU A 218 3.54 22.37 -6.40
CA GLU A 218 3.85 21.51 -7.53
C GLU A 218 3.45 20.07 -7.19
N MET A 219 2.62 19.47 -8.03
CA MET A 219 2.23 18.06 -7.88
C MET A 219 3.11 17.19 -8.77
N ASN A 220 3.82 16.26 -8.17
CA ASN A 220 4.84 15.46 -8.82
C ASN A 220 4.54 13.97 -8.78
N ASN A 221 5.00 13.26 -9.81
CA ASN A 221 5.07 11.81 -9.89
C ASN A 221 3.74 11.08 -9.63
N VAL A 222 2.61 11.62 -10.13
CA VAL A 222 1.33 10.91 -10.07
C VAL A 222 1.48 9.56 -10.75
N SER A 223 1.40 8.51 -9.96
CA SER A 223 1.74 7.14 -10.37
C SER A 223 0.66 6.17 -9.93
N VAL A 224 0.28 5.27 -10.82
CA VAL A 224 -0.51 4.08 -10.52
C VAL A 224 0.14 2.91 -11.25
N LEU A 225 0.42 1.82 -10.51
CA LEU A 225 0.97 0.61 -11.10
C LEU A 225 0.13 0.15 -12.30
N PRO A 226 0.75 -0.32 -13.40
CA PRO A 226 0.05 -0.65 -14.64
C PRO A 226 -1.18 -1.54 -14.44
N ASP A 227 -1.06 -2.59 -13.64
CA ASP A 227 -2.15 -3.56 -13.39
C ASP A 227 -3.36 -2.97 -12.62
N PHE A 228 -3.18 -1.79 -12.03
CA PHE A 228 -4.22 -1.10 -11.24
C PHE A 228 -4.78 0.14 -11.95
N ARG A 229 -4.35 0.41 -13.17
CA ARG A 229 -4.87 1.56 -13.94
C ARG A 229 -6.31 1.34 -14.38
N ARG A 230 -6.99 2.45 -14.72
CA ARG A 230 -8.39 2.48 -15.19
C ARG A 230 -9.43 2.04 -14.15
N HIS A 231 -9.07 2.03 -12.85
CA HIS A 231 -9.96 1.76 -11.73
C HIS A 231 -10.28 3.02 -10.91
N GLY A 232 -9.96 4.22 -11.43
CA GLY A 232 -10.21 5.48 -10.72
C GLY A 232 -9.13 5.92 -9.72
N TYR A 233 -8.10 5.11 -9.48
CA TYR A 233 -7.08 5.41 -8.47
C TYR A 233 -6.26 6.66 -8.76
N GLY A 234 -5.95 6.93 -10.03
CA GLY A 234 -5.28 8.18 -10.43
C GLY A 234 -6.15 9.41 -10.17
N GLN A 235 -7.46 9.30 -10.43
CA GLN A 235 -8.43 10.36 -10.12
C GLN A 235 -8.49 10.62 -8.61
N ALA A 236 -8.56 9.57 -7.80
CA ALA A 236 -8.59 9.71 -6.35
C ALA A 236 -7.32 10.39 -5.80
N LEU A 237 -6.13 10.07 -6.33
CA LEU A 237 -4.87 10.75 -5.97
C LEU A 237 -4.91 12.22 -6.35
N LEU A 238 -5.39 12.55 -7.54
CA LEU A 238 -5.51 13.92 -8.02
C LEU A 238 -6.48 14.76 -7.16
N ASP A 239 -7.66 14.23 -6.89
CA ASP A 239 -8.68 14.89 -6.08
C ASP A 239 -8.19 15.10 -4.64
N PHE A 240 -7.53 14.08 -4.07
CA PHE A 240 -6.88 14.20 -2.78
C PHE A 240 -5.84 15.32 -2.74
N CYS A 241 -4.99 15.44 -3.77
CA CYS A 241 -3.99 16.51 -3.84
C CYS A 241 -4.60 17.90 -3.93
N LYS A 242 -5.71 18.05 -4.67
CA LYS A 242 -6.45 19.33 -4.74
C LYS A 242 -6.97 19.74 -3.37
N GLU A 243 -7.59 18.82 -2.65
CA GLU A 243 -8.11 19.10 -1.30
C GLU A 243 -6.95 19.34 -0.31
N LYS A 244 -5.89 18.55 -0.39
CA LYS A 244 -4.72 18.70 0.49
C LYS A 244 -4.00 20.02 0.28
N ALA A 245 -3.85 20.47 -0.95
CA ALA A 245 -3.28 21.79 -1.24
C ALA A 245 -4.15 22.91 -0.65
N LYS A 246 -5.49 22.83 -0.75
CA LYS A 246 -6.41 23.78 -0.09
C LYS A 246 -6.26 23.79 1.44
N GLU A 247 -6.18 22.62 2.07
CA GLU A 247 -5.93 22.50 3.51
C GLU A 247 -4.62 23.20 3.95
N LEU A 248 -3.61 23.17 3.07
CA LEU A 248 -2.34 23.84 3.27
C LEU A 248 -2.34 25.32 2.81
N SER A 249 -3.53 25.88 2.56
CA SER A 249 -3.74 27.26 2.09
C SER A 249 -3.25 27.51 0.65
N GLY A 250 -3.04 26.47 -0.14
CA GLY A 250 -2.69 26.58 -1.56
C GLY A 250 -3.86 27.06 -2.40
N ARG A 251 -3.56 27.87 -3.41
CA ARG A 251 -4.52 28.41 -4.37
C ARG A 251 -4.30 27.88 -5.78
N LYS A 252 -3.16 27.26 -6.01
CA LYS A 252 -2.76 26.76 -7.32
C LYS A 252 -1.95 25.48 -7.20
N ILE A 253 -2.16 24.56 -8.16
CA ILE A 253 -1.29 23.42 -8.39
C ILE A 253 -0.74 23.51 -9.80
N ALA A 254 0.60 23.39 -9.93
CA ALA A 254 1.30 23.22 -11.18
C ALA A 254 1.77 21.78 -11.37
N ILE A 255 1.89 21.35 -12.62
CA ILE A 255 2.43 20.04 -13.01
C ILE A 255 3.36 20.19 -14.21
N GLU A 256 4.29 19.25 -14.32
CA GLU A 256 5.09 19.04 -15.51
C GLU A 256 4.67 17.71 -16.17
N VAL A 257 4.52 17.71 -17.48
CA VAL A 257 4.12 16.55 -18.28
C VAL A 257 5.07 16.36 -19.46
N VAL A 258 5.10 15.14 -19.99
CA VAL A 258 5.76 14.85 -21.27
C VAL A 258 4.74 15.08 -22.37
N GLU A 259 4.97 16.06 -23.24
CA GLU A 259 4.04 16.46 -24.32
C GLU A 259 3.72 15.31 -25.28
N GLU A 260 4.70 14.45 -25.54
CA GLU A 260 4.53 13.28 -26.39
C GLU A 260 3.55 12.25 -25.79
N SER A 261 3.26 12.33 -24.49
CA SER A 261 2.26 11.50 -23.79
C SER A 261 0.85 12.12 -23.87
N ILE A 262 0.30 12.22 -25.08
CA ILE A 262 -0.97 12.91 -25.38
C ILE A 262 -2.09 12.49 -24.42
N SER A 263 -2.22 11.18 -24.14
CA SER A 263 -3.26 10.67 -23.25
C SER A 263 -3.15 11.19 -21.82
N VAL A 264 -1.95 11.49 -21.34
CA VAL A 264 -1.70 12.06 -20.01
C VAL A 264 -2.03 13.55 -20.02
N VAL A 265 -1.63 14.28 -21.06
CA VAL A 265 -1.96 15.70 -21.23
C VAL A 265 -3.47 15.88 -21.28
N ASP A 266 -4.17 15.10 -22.11
CA ASP A 266 -5.62 15.13 -22.23
C ASP A 266 -6.32 14.79 -20.91
N TRP A 267 -5.79 13.82 -20.16
CA TRP A 267 -6.34 13.46 -18.86
C TRP A 267 -6.25 14.61 -17.87
N TYR A 268 -5.12 15.31 -17.79
CA TYR A 268 -5.01 16.49 -16.92
C TYR A 268 -5.91 17.62 -17.39
N ALA A 269 -6.00 17.89 -18.70
CA ALA A 269 -6.90 18.89 -19.26
C ALA A 269 -8.37 18.60 -18.90
N THR A 270 -8.81 17.35 -19.01
CA THR A 270 -10.16 16.91 -18.62
C THR A 270 -10.40 17.12 -17.11
N ASN A 271 -9.35 17.10 -16.30
CA ASN A 271 -9.40 17.36 -14.87
C ASN A 271 -9.26 18.84 -14.47
N GLY A 272 -9.32 19.74 -15.45
CA GLY A 272 -9.35 21.19 -15.25
C GLY A 272 -7.99 21.87 -15.25
N PHE A 273 -6.91 21.15 -15.55
CA PHE A 273 -5.61 21.78 -15.75
C PHE A 273 -5.55 22.50 -17.09
N VAL A 274 -4.99 23.69 -17.06
CA VAL A 274 -4.80 24.53 -18.25
C VAL A 274 -3.34 24.48 -18.66
N HIS A 275 -3.09 24.21 -19.92
CA HIS A 275 -1.75 24.22 -20.50
C HIS A 275 -1.23 25.67 -20.58
N ILE A 276 -0.06 25.92 -19.99
CA ILE A 276 0.52 27.26 -19.88
C ILE A 276 1.82 27.44 -20.69
N GLY A 277 2.37 26.39 -21.24
CA GLY A 277 3.55 26.46 -22.08
C GLY A 277 4.31 25.16 -22.23
N THR A 278 5.29 25.16 -23.12
CA THR A 278 6.20 24.04 -23.37
C THR A 278 7.64 24.48 -23.32
N LYS A 279 8.53 23.54 -23.05
CA LYS A 279 9.98 23.76 -23.17
C LYS A 279 10.67 22.52 -23.73
N ARG A 280 11.42 22.73 -24.81
CA ARG A 280 12.26 21.70 -25.39
C ARG A 280 13.71 21.98 -25.02
N TYR A 281 14.37 20.97 -24.48
CA TYR A 281 15.80 21.03 -24.20
C TYR A 281 16.57 20.26 -25.29
N GLU A 282 17.70 20.82 -25.78
CA GLU A 282 18.47 20.20 -26.85
C GLU A 282 19.02 18.80 -26.50
N ASN A 283 19.24 18.55 -25.22
CA ASN A 283 19.79 17.31 -24.72
C ASN A 283 18.72 16.29 -24.28
N LEU A 284 17.44 16.61 -24.45
CA LEU A 284 16.35 15.68 -24.09
C LEU A 284 15.58 15.26 -25.36
N PRO A 285 15.20 13.97 -25.46
CA PRO A 285 14.42 13.46 -26.59
C PRO A 285 12.93 13.83 -26.50
N ILE A 286 12.51 14.48 -25.42
CA ILE A 286 11.12 14.84 -25.11
C ILE A 286 10.94 16.34 -24.96
N THR A 287 9.70 16.80 -25.09
CA THR A 287 9.26 18.16 -24.80
C THR A 287 8.54 18.17 -23.45
N LEU A 288 8.90 19.08 -22.56
CA LEU A 288 8.22 19.27 -21.29
C LEU A 288 7.07 20.26 -21.48
N GLY A 289 5.88 19.88 -21.06
CA GLY A 289 4.70 20.72 -20.97
C GLY A 289 4.42 21.13 -19.53
N TYR A 290 3.95 22.33 -19.35
CA TYR A 290 3.58 22.89 -18.07
C TYR A 290 2.08 23.15 -18.04
N MET A 291 1.42 22.64 -17.02
CA MET A 291 -0.01 22.84 -16.82
C MET A 291 -0.28 23.31 -15.41
N GLU A 292 -1.35 24.07 -15.20
CA GLU A 292 -1.76 24.52 -13.88
C GLU A 292 -3.27 24.51 -13.68
N ILE A 293 -3.71 24.43 -12.44
CA ILE A 293 -5.09 24.58 -12.03
C ILE A 293 -5.19 25.50 -10.82
N ASN A 294 -6.17 26.41 -10.83
CA ASN A 294 -6.57 27.18 -9.67
C ASN A 294 -7.54 26.33 -8.81
N LEU A 295 -7.38 26.38 -7.48
CA LEU A 295 -8.10 25.54 -6.50
C LEU A 295 -9.36 26.21 -5.95
#